data_4b67301f5747e0db3de04a0908b89278
#
_entry.id   4b67301f5747e0db3de04a0908b89278
#
_cell.length_a   1.000
_cell.length_b   1.000
_cell.length_c   1.000
_cell.angle_alpha   90.00
_cell.angle_beta   90.00
_cell.angle_gamma   90.00
#
_symmetry.space_group_name_H-M   'P 1'
#
loop_
_entity.id
_entity.type
_entity.pdbx_description
1 polymer ?
#
loop_
_entity_poly.entity_id
_entity_poly.type
_entity_poly.pdbx_seq_one_letter_code
_entity_poly.pdbx_strand_id
1 'polypeptide(L)'
;IDDEVDEATFNDEVYLKQIRDDFDAAGITEAWKVQRAHGVKPSGFKVSYHITIPGVRFESHKHLKHWFLQRCTKIDNVGQDKNGRRKNKPVYKLGSTKIDMAVYSKGAWRFPLCAKEGSSRVLEYTEPVTLQVFKELSIHHIADNARTIQVELPQTVIKKKRSHGVKCTGQIVTDDEKERYKLEGDFVWGQPRED
;
A
#
# COMPACT_ATOMS: atom_id res chain seq x y z
N ILE A 1 -4.75 3.58 -5.98
CA ILE A 1 -5.15 3.50 -7.40
C ILE A 1 -4.27 4.46 -8.18
N ASP A 2 -3.58 3.95 -9.19
CA ASP A 2 -2.69 4.74 -10.06
C ASP A 2 -2.95 4.35 -11.53
N ASP A 3 -3.24 5.34 -12.38
CA ASP A 3 -3.43 5.13 -13.81
C ASP A 3 -2.81 6.26 -14.63
N GLU A 4 -2.61 6.03 -15.94
CA GLU A 4 -2.21 7.04 -16.91
C GLU A 4 -3.29 7.13 -17.97
N VAL A 5 -3.82 8.32 -18.18
CA VAL A 5 -4.97 8.60 -19.06
C VAL A 5 -4.67 9.80 -19.95
N ASP A 6 -5.48 10.00 -20.96
CA ASP A 6 -5.50 11.23 -21.74
C ASP A 6 -6.16 12.35 -20.91
N GLU A 7 -5.44 13.42 -20.62
CA GLU A 7 -5.92 14.57 -19.86
C GLU A 7 -7.15 15.21 -20.50
N ALA A 8 -7.21 15.27 -21.83
CA ALA A 8 -8.30 15.90 -22.55
C ALA A 8 -9.65 15.15 -22.39
N THR A 9 -9.59 13.85 -22.10
CA THR A 9 -10.79 13.00 -21.94
C THR A 9 -11.06 12.59 -20.51
N PHE A 10 -10.15 12.94 -19.59
CA PHE A 10 -10.30 12.57 -18.18
C PHE A 10 -11.45 13.33 -17.52
N ASN A 11 -12.36 12.58 -16.90
CA ASN A 11 -13.43 13.09 -16.07
C ASN A 11 -13.39 12.43 -14.69
N ASP A 12 -13.07 13.23 -13.67
CA ASP A 12 -12.86 12.76 -12.29
C ASP A 12 -14.11 12.09 -11.70
N GLU A 13 -15.29 12.65 -11.94
CA GLU A 13 -16.56 12.13 -11.41
C GLU A 13 -16.90 10.77 -12.03
N VAL A 14 -16.75 10.65 -13.34
CA VAL A 14 -16.99 9.38 -14.05
C VAL A 14 -16.01 8.30 -13.56
N TYR A 15 -14.75 8.68 -13.36
CA TYR A 15 -13.72 7.77 -12.91
C TYR A 15 -13.95 7.31 -11.46
N LEU A 16 -14.33 8.24 -10.57
CA LEU A 16 -14.68 7.93 -9.19
C LEU A 16 -15.93 7.07 -9.08
N LYS A 17 -16.94 7.35 -9.92
CA LYS A 17 -18.14 6.52 -9.97
C LYS A 17 -17.78 5.08 -10.35
N GLN A 18 -16.96 4.89 -11.37
CA GLN A 18 -16.53 3.57 -11.80
C GLN A 18 -15.76 2.83 -10.67
N ILE A 19 -14.86 3.53 -9.97
CA ILE A 19 -14.16 2.96 -8.82
C ILE A 19 -15.16 2.54 -7.75
N ARG A 20 -16.15 3.36 -7.47
CA ARG A 20 -17.19 3.08 -6.48
C ARG A 20 -17.98 1.84 -6.84
N ASP A 21 -18.45 1.77 -8.08
CA ASP A 21 -19.22 0.63 -8.58
C ASP A 21 -18.41 -0.70 -8.46
N ASP A 22 -17.12 -0.66 -8.76
CA ASP A 22 -16.22 -1.82 -8.63
C ASP A 22 -16.02 -2.26 -7.17
N PHE A 23 -15.91 -1.31 -6.22
CA PHE A 23 -15.81 -1.62 -4.80
C PHE A 23 -17.11 -2.14 -4.22
N ASP A 24 -18.25 -1.55 -4.61
CA ASP A 24 -19.59 -2.01 -4.22
C ASP A 24 -19.84 -3.44 -4.69
N ALA A 25 -19.49 -3.75 -5.94
CA ALA A 25 -19.56 -5.10 -6.49
C ALA A 25 -18.65 -6.10 -5.76
N ALA A 26 -17.53 -5.63 -5.19
CA ALA A 26 -16.65 -6.43 -4.37
C ALA A 26 -17.09 -6.56 -2.89
N GLY A 27 -18.23 -5.95 -2.52
CA GLY A 27 -18.82 -6.02 -1.19
C GLY A 27 -18.29 -4.99 -0.18
N ILE A 28 -17.73 -3.88 -0.68
CA ILE A 28 -17.30 -2.73 0.13
C ILE A 28 -18.21 -1.55 -0.22
N THR A 29 -19.24 -1.34 0.58
CA THR A 29 -20.29 -0.33 0.38
C THR A 29 -20.21 0.84 1.36
N GLU A 30 -19.30 0.79 2.32
CA GLU A 30 -19.10 1.80 3.34
C GLU A 30 -18.64 3.14 2.76
N ALA A 31 -18.93 4.22 3.48
CA ALA A 31 -18.48 5.55 3.11
C ALA A 31 -16.95 5.63 3.02
N TRP A 32 -16.46 6.32 2.01
CA TRP A 32 -15.06 6.49 1.76
C TRP A 32 -14.62 7.95 1.82
N LYS A 33 -13.31 8.15 1.99
CA LYS A 33 -12.64 9.44 1.83
C LYS A 33 -11.65 9.31 0.69
N VAL A 34 -11.70 10.25 -0.25
CA VAL A 34 -10.90 10.21 -1.47
C VAL A 34 -9.92 11.37 -1.51
N GLN A 35 -8.64 11.06 -1.58
CA GLN A 35 -7.59 12.04 -1.80
C GLN A 35 -7.03 11.87 -3.21
N ARG A 36 -6.67 12.97 -3.85
CA ARG A 36 -6.21 13.04 -5.23
C ARG A 36 -4.77 13.54 -5.29
N ALA A 37 -3.99 12.97 -6.20
CA ALA A 37 -2.66 13.46 -6.53
C ALA A 37 -2.42 13.34 -8.04
N HIS A 38 -3.34 13.92 -8.80
CA HIS A 38 -3.26 13.95 -10.27
C HIS A 38 -2.15 14.88 -10.74
N GLY A 39 -1.77 14.78 -11.98
CA GLY A 39 -0.84 15.74 -12.59
C GLY A 39 -0.10 15.21 -13.80
N VAL A 40 0.42 16.15 -14.55
CA VAL A 40 1.16 15.88 -15.78
C VAL A 40 2.50 15.22 -15.44
N LYS A 41 2.90 14.28 -16.27
CA LYS A 41 4.22 13.66 -16.32
C LYS A 41 4.75 13.67 -17.75
N PRO A 42 6.03 13.44 -17.96
CA PRO A 42 6.57 13.28 -19.31
C PRO A 42 5.89 12.18 -20.14
N SER A 43 5.32 11.17 -19.48
CA SER A 43 4.61 10.04 -20.11
C SER A 43 3.12 10.27 -20.33
N GLY A 44 2.54 11.40 -19.87
CA GLY A 44 1.11 11.69 -19.97
C GLY A 44 0.50 12.20 -18.66
N PHE A 45 -0.82 12.25 -18.59
CA PHE A 45 -1.53 12.66 -17.37
C PHE A 45 -1.69 11.46 -16.44
N LYS A 46 -1.14 11.62 -15.23
CA LYS A 46 -1.28 10.59 -14.19
C LYS A 46 -2.46 10.87 -13.28
N VAL A 47 -3.37 9.93 -13.21
CA VAL A 47 -4.45 9.89 -12.22
C VAL A 47 -3.99 9.06 -11.02
N SER A 48 -4.13 9.59 -9.81
CA SER A 48 -3.72 8.91 -8.58
C SER A 48 -4.72 9.21 -7.47
N TYR A 49 -5.34 8.15 -6.93
CA TYR A 49 -6.23 8.24 -5.78
C TYR A 49 -5.69 7.47 -4.60
N HIS A 50 -5.79 8.09 -3.42
CA HIS A 50 -5.71 7.40 -2.15
C HIS A 50 -7.12 7.36 -1.55
N ILE A 51 -7.63 6.15 -1.37
CA ILE A 51 -8.96 5.93 -0.84
C ILE A 51 -8.83 5.30 0.54
N THR A 52 -9.44 5.92 1.54
CA THR A 52 -9.57 5.38 2.88
C THR A 52 -11.03 5.12 3.17
N ILE A 53 -11.32 4.00 3.81
CA ILE A 53 -12.67 3.53 4.15
C ILE A 53 -12.70 3.25 5.65
N PRO A 54 -12.97 4.27 6.49
CA PRO A 54 -12.86 4.14 7.94
C PRO A 54 -13.77 3.05 8.54
N GLY A 55 -14.90 2.79 7.89
CA GLY A 55 -15.87 1.77 8.31
C GLY A 55 -15.47 0.32 8.00
N VAL A 56 -14.27 0.08 7.42
CA VAL A 56 -13.80 -1.25 7.06
C VAL A 56 -12.40 -1.49 7.60
N ARG A 57 -12.17 -2.66 8.17
CA ARG A 57 -10.85 -3.09 8.59
C ARG A 57 -10.53 -4.51 8.15
N PHE A 58 -9.25 -4.79 8.04
CA PHE A 58 -8.68 -6.12 7.87
C PHE A 58 -7.76 -6.40 9.05
N GLU A 59 -7.59 -7.66 9.41
CA GLU A 59 -6.69 -8.04 10.52
C GLU A 59 -5.24 -7.57 10.29
N SER A 60 -4.81 -7.51 9.04
CA SER A 60 -3.49 -6.96 8.66
C SER A 60 -3.46 -6.57 7.18
N HIS A 61 -2.40 -5.83 6.81
CA HIS A 61 -2.12 -5.51 5.40
C HIS A 61 -1.96 -6.76 4.52
N LYS A 62 -1.58 -7.91 5.10
CA LYS A 62 -1.50 -9.19 4.37
C LYS A 62 -2.87 -9.71 4.00
N HIS A 63 -3.86 -9.61 4.92
CA HIS A 63 -5.26 -9.98 4.66
C HIS A 63 -5.87 -9.05 3.61
N LEU A 64 -5.65 -7.74 3.72
CA LEU A 64 -6.08 -6.78 2.71
C LEU A 64 -5.49 -7.09 1.33
N LYS A 65 -4.17 -7.34 1.26
CA LYS A 65 -3.53 -7.73 0.01
C LYS A 65 -4.12 -9.02 -0.57
N HIS A 66 -4.35 -10.02 0.28
CA HIS A 66 -4.92 -11.28 -0.15
C HIS A 66 -6.35 -11.13 -0.63
N TRP A 67 -7.15 -10.29 0.04
CA TRP A 67 -8.49 -9.94 -0.37
C TRP A 67 -8.53 -9.38 -1.81
N PHE A 68 -7.62 -8.46 -2.14
CA PHE A 68 -7.48 -7.98 -3.50
C PHE A 68 -7.03 -9.07 -4.48
N LEU A 69 -6.07 -9.90 -4.09
CA LEU A 69 -5.61 -10.99 -4.95
C LEU A 69 -6.69 -12.01 -5.31
N GLN A 70 -7.67 -12.20 -4.43
CA GLN A 70 -8.81 -13.09 -4.68
C GLN A 70 -9.86 -12.47 -5.61
N ARG A 71 -9.96 -11.13 -5.66
CA ARG A 71 -11.01 -10.40 -6.38
C ARG A 71 -10.55 -9.68 -7.63
N CYS A 72 -9.26 -9.43 -7.74
CA CYS A 72 -8.70 -8.76 -8.91
C CYS A 72 -8.37 -9.74 -10.02
N THR A 73 -8.66 -9.34 -11.23
CA THR A 73 -8.07 -9.98 -12.42
C THR A 73 -6.61 -9.57 -12.54
N LYS A 74 -5.73 -10.54 -12.63
CA LYS A 74 -4.31 -10.31 -12.89
C LYS A 74 -4.06 -10.29 -14.40
N ILE A 75 -3.48 -9.20 -14.88
CA ILE A 75 -3.07 -9.03 -16.27
C ILE A 75 -1.54 -8.96 -16.31
N ASP A 76 -0.92 -9.88 -17.01
CA ASP A 76 0.52 -9.88 -17.17
C ASP A 76 0.91 -8.79 -18.20
N ASN A 77 1.60 -7.77 -17.72
CA ASN A 77 2.12 -6.70 -18.55
C ASN A 77 3.63 -6.91 -18.76
N VAL A 78 3.98 -7.30 -19.97
CA VAL A 78 5.37 -7.54 -20.36
C VAL A 78 5.93 -6.24 -20.94
N GLY A 79 6.72 -5.54 -20.13
CA GLY A 79 7.46 -4.35 -20.53
C GLY A 79 8.96 -4.58 -20.55
N GLN A 80 9.70 -3.55 -20.89
CA GLN A 80 11.15 -3.49 -20.73
C GLN A 80 11.50 -2.49 -19.64
N ASP A 81 12.55 -2.76 -18.88
CA ASP A 81 13.13 -1.77 -17.97
C ASP A 81 13.98 -0.75 -18.76
N LYS A 82 14.47 0.27 -18.06
CA LYS A 82 15.32 1.32 -18.65
C LYS A 82 16.64 0.80 -19.27
N ASN A 83 16.98 -0.46 -19.03
CA ASN A 83 18.15 -1.13 -19.60
C ASN A 83 17.75 -2.14 -20.69
N GLY A 84 16.51 -2.10 -21.20
CA GLY A 84 16.00 -3.01 -22.23
C GLY A 84 15.73 -4.43 -21.76
N ARG A 85 15.84 -4.72 -20.46
CA ARG A 85 15.59 -6.05 -19.93
C ARG A 85 14.08 -6.29 -19.79
N ARG A 86 13.63 -7.46 -20.21
CA ARG A 86 12.23 -7.87 -20.07
C ARG A 86 11.80 -7.83 -18.61
N LYS A 87 10.78 -7.02 -18.30
CA LYS A 87 10.21 -6.89 -16.97
C LYS A 87 8.74 -7.25 -17.02
N ASN A 88 8.38 -8.31 -16.31
CA ASN A 88 6.97 -8.65 -16.12
C ASN A 88 6.46 -7.93 -14.85
N LYS A 89 5.62 -6.91 -15.03
CA LYS A 89 4.96 -6.19 -13.93
C LYS A 89 3.46 -6.43 -14.05
N PRO A 90 2.90 -7.38 -13.31
CA PRO A 90 1.47 -7.64 -13.39
C PRO A 90 0.66 -6.43 -12.96
N VAL A 91 -0.42 -6.18 -13.69
CA VAL A 91 -1.46 -5.21 -13.37
C VAL A 91 -2.62 -5.96 -12.74
N TYR A 92 -3.15 -5.45 -11.65
CA TYR A 92 -4.31 -6.01 -10.97
C TYR A 92 -5.49 -5.08 -11.15
N LYS A 93 -6.64 -5.63 -11.58
CA LYS A 93 -7.88 -4.88 -11.76
C LYS A 93 -8.99 -5.46 -10.92
N LEU A 94 -9.60 -4.62 -10.08
CA LEU A 94 -10.87 -4.89 -9.43
C LEU A 94 -11.95 -4.36 -10.38
N GLY A 95 -12.69 -5.24 -11.06
CA GLY A 95 -13.50 -4.82 -12.19
C GLY A 95 -12.66 -4.11 -13.25
N SER A 96 -12.92 -2.85 -13.52
CA SER A 96 -12.14 -1.98 -14.40
C SER A 96 -11.05 -1.17 -13.66
N THR A 97 -11.18 -1.01 -12.35
CA THR A 97 -10.29 -0.21 -11.51
C THR A 97 -8.93 -0.85 -11.31
N LYS A 98 -7.87 -0.13 -11.66
CA LYS A 98 -6.49 -0.58 -11.51
C LYS A 98 -5.98 -0.37 -10.09
N ILE A 99 -5.58 -1.44 -9.43
CA ILE A 99 -5.11 -1.43 -8.03
C ILE A 99 -3.59 -1.47 -7.97
N ASP A 100 -2.98 -0.51 -7.27
CA ASP A 100 -1.54 -0.55 -6.99
C ASP A 100 -1.22 -1.50 -5.84
N MET A 101 -0.89 -2.75 -6.18
CA MET A 101 -0.56 -3.78 -5.21
C MET A 101 0.79 -3.59 -4.52
N ALA A 102 1.65 -2.67 -5.01
CA ALA A 102 2.97 -2.45 -4.44
C ALA A 102 2.91 -1.80 -3.06
N VAL A 103 1.89 -0.97 -2.81
CA VAL A 103 1.69 -0.29 -1.52
C VAL A 103 1.49 -1.26 -0.37
N TYR A 104 0.88 -2.43 -0.62
CA TYR A 104 0.64 -3.46 0.39
C TYR A 104 1.86 -4.35 0.68
N SER A 105 2.98 -4.09 0.03
CA SER A 105 4.22 -4.87 0.21
C SER A 105 5.27 -4.11 0.99
N LYS A 106 5.28 -2.78 0.91
CA LYS A 106 6.34 -1.92 1.46
C LYS A 106 5.87 -1.01 2.61
N GLY A 107 4.56 -0.94 2.84
CA GLY A 107 3.98 -0.21 3.97
C GLY A 107 4.16 1.32 3.96
N ALA A 108 4.78 1.90 2.93
CA ALA A 108 4.98 3.33 2.87
C ALA A 108 3.75 4.02 2.25
N TRP A 109 2.96 4.66 3.08
CA TRP A 109 1.86 5.52 2.67
C TRP A 109 2.22 6.99 2.82
N ARG A 110 1.78 7.78 1.87
CA ARG A 110 1.89 9.23 1.95
C ARG A 110 0.85 9.75 2.94
N PHE A 111 1.27 10.63 3.84
CA PHE A 111 0.32 11.34 4.69
C PHE A 111 -0.58 12.27 3.87
N PRO A 112 -1.81 12.52 4.35
CA PRO A 112 -2.68 13.54 3.79
C PRO A 112 -1.95 14.88 3.67
N LEU A 113 -2.25 15.63 2.61
CA LEU A 113 -1.66 16.95 2.31
C LEU A 113 -0.14 16.96 2.09
N CYS A 114 0.50 15.81 1.93
CA CYS A 114 1.93 15.70 1.64
C CYS A 114 2.19 15.36 0.17
N ALA A 115 3.30 15.84 -0.37
CA ALA A 115 3.86 15.41 -1.64
C ALA A 115 4.88 14.28 -1.45
N LYS A 116 5.21 13.56 -2.50
CA LYS A 116 6.41 12.71 -2.51
C LYS A 116 7.64 13.60 -2.67
N GLU A 117 8.75 13.18 -2.09
CA GLU A 117 10.05 13.81 -2.33
C GLU A 117 10.30 13.96 -3.84
N GLY A 118 10.73 15.16 -4.25
CA GLY A 118 10.96 15.49 -5.66
C GLY A 118 9.70 15.63 -6.53
N SER A 119 8.50 15.73 -5.93
CA SER A 119 7.24 15.90 -6.66
C SER A 119 6.44 17.08 -6.12
N SER A 120 5.90 17.90 -7.03
CA SER A 120 4.96 18.97 -6.67
C SER A 120 3.52 18.48 -6.44
N ARG A 121 3.21 17.21 -6.75
CA ARG A 121 1.86 16.67 -6.62
C ARG A 121 1.55 16.34 -5.17
N VAL A 122 0.84 17.24 -4.52
CA VAL A 122 0.31 17.05 -3.16
C VAL A 122 -0.84 16.04 -3.20
N LEU A 123 -1.04 15.34 -2.11
CA LEU A 123 -2.21 14.50 -1.90
C LEU A 123 -3.35 15.38 -1.37
N GLU A 124 -4.19 15.85 -2.26
CA GLU A 124 -5.25 16.82 -2.00
C GLU A 124 -6.54 16.17 -1.54
N TYR A 125 -7.29 16.90 -0.73
CA TYR A 125 -8.64 16.58 -0.32
C TYR A 125 -9.56 17.77 -0.58
N THR A 126 -10.78 17.54 -1.07
CA THR A 126 -11.66 18.61 -1.58
C THR A 126 -12.39 19.39 -0.50
N GLU A 127 -12.56 18.81 0.69
CA GLU A 127 -13.25 19.44 1.81
C GLU A 127 -12.24 20.02 2.82
N PRO A 128 -12.65 20.94 3.68
CA PRO A 128 -11.79 21.44 4.77
C PRO A 128 -11.29 20.32 5.66
N VAL A 129 -9.97 20.28 5.89
CA VAL A 129 -9.34 19.23 6.69
C VAL A 129 -9.32 19.65 8.15
N THR A 130 -10.30 19.16 8.91
CA THR A 130 -10.29 19.19 10.37
C THR A 130 -9.41 18.08 10.93
N LEU A 131 -9.11 18.11 12.24
CA LEU A 131 -8.37 17.03 12.89
C LEU A 131 -9.08 15.67 12.75
N GLN A 132 -10.40 15.65 12.81
CA GLN A 132 -11.19 14.43 12.63
C GLN A 132 -11.07 13.90 11.19
N VAL A 133 -11.22 14.78 10.20
CA VAL A 133 -11.05 14.42 8.79
C VAL A 133 -9.62 13.94 8.52
N PHE A 134 -8.60 14.59 9.10
CA PHE A 134 -7.21 14.15 8.97
C PHE A 134 -7.00 12.72 9.51
N LYS A 135 -7.61 12.40 10.66
CA LYS A 135 -7.58 11.03 11.20
C LYS A 135 -8.23 10.03 10.23
N GLU A 136 -9.41 10.36 9.70
CA GLU A 136 -10.15 9.50 8.77
C GLU A 136 -9.44 9.29 7.42
N LEU A 137 -8.62 10.26 7.00
CA LEU A 137 -7.75 10.15 5.82
C LEU A 137 -6.50 9.32 6.09
N SER A 138 -6.17 9.07 7.35
CA SER A 138 -5.02 8.27 7.74
C SER A 138 -5.38 6.77 7.76
N ILE A 139 -4.51 5.94 7.23
CA ILE A 139 -4.67 4.47 7.25
C ILE A 139 -4.61 3.87 8.66
N HIS A 140 -4.18 4.65 9.65
CA HIS A 140 -4.08 4.21 11.06
C HIS A 140 -5.38 4.44 11.82
N HIS A 141 -6.30 5.22 11.28
CA HIS A 141 -7.60 5.44 11.91
C HIS A 141 -8.58 4.35 11.50
N ILE A 142 -9.16 3.72 12.50
CA ILE A 142 -10.22 2.72 12.35
C ILE A 142 -11.40 3.22 13.15
N ALA A 143 -12.57 3.33 12.54
CA ALA A 143 -13.79 3.70 13.26
C ALA A 143 -14.17 2.60 14.27
N ASP A 144 -14.72 2.98 15.41
CA ASP A 144 -15.08 2.03 16.48
C ASP A 144 -16.07 0.95 16.01
N ASN A 145 -16.95 1.30 15.08
CA ASN A 145 -17.93 0.42 14.46
C ASN A 145 -17.48 -0.21 13.14
N ALA A 146 -16.18 -0.16 12.83
CA ALA A 146 -15.67 -0.69 11.58
C ALA A 146 -15.92 -2.19 11.43
N ARG A 147 -16.51 -2.58 10.30
CA ARG A 147 -16.73 -3.97 9.93
C ARG A 147 -15.39 -4.65 9.62
N THR A 148 -15.15 -5.78 10.27
CA THR A 148 -13.98 -6.60 9.96
C THR A 148 -14.28 -7.52 8.78
N ILE A 149 -13.51 -7.40 7.71
CA ILE A 149 -13.56 -8.34 6.59
C ILE A 149 -12.66 -9.53 6.92
N GLN A 150 -13.29 -10.69 7.05
CA GLN A 150 -12.58 -11.94 7.28
C GLN A 150 -11.96 -12.43 5.96
N VAL A 151 -10.69 -12.77 6.01
CA VAL A 151 -9.96 -13.31 4.86
C VAL A 151 -9.06 -14.43 5.35
N GLU A 152 -9.25 -15.61 4.80
CA GLU A 152 -8.34 -16.71 5.08
C GLU A 152 -7.05 -16.55 4.26
N LEU A 153 -5.93 -16.51 4.95
CA LEU A 153 -4.63 -16.51 4.29
C LEU A 153 -4.27 -17.97 3.88
N PRO A 154 -3.71 -18.16 2.70
CA PRO A 154 -3.22 -19.47 2.31
C PRO A 154 -2.19 -19.93 3.34
N GLN A 155 -2.30 -21.17 3.79
CA GLN A 155 -1.29 -21.77 4.65
C GLN A 155 0.05 -21.68 3.93
N THR A 156 0.93 -20.85 4.46
CA THR A 156 2.30 -20.75 3.95
C THR A 156 2.96 -22.08 4.27
N VAL A 157 3.09 -22.95 3.28
CA VAL A 157 4.02 -24.06 3.38
C VAL A 157 5.38 -23.39 3.61
N ILE A 158 5.87 -23.45 4.82
CA ILE A 158 7.20 -22.98 5.19
C ILE A 158 8.17 -23.87 4.39
N LYS A 159 8.44 -23.46 3.15
CA LYS A 159 9.60 -24.00 2.45
C LYS A 159 10.76 -23.58 3.33
N LYS A 160 11.30 -24.53 4.11
CA LYS A 160 12.59 -24.35 4.80
C LYS A 160 13.50 -23.77 3.73
N LYS A 161 13.82 -22.46 3.83
CA LYS A 161 14.89 -21.89 3.04
C LYS A 161 16.06 -22.82 3.31
N ARG A 162 16.49 -23.57 2.28
CA ARG A 162 17.83 -24.17 2.33
C ARG A 162 18.74 -23.01 2.68
N SER A 163 19.23 -23.01 3.89
CA SER A 163 20.28 -22.12 4.28
C SER A 163 21.39 -22.41 3.26
N HIS A 164 21.53 -21.56 2.24
CA HIS A 164 22.81 -21.46 1.58
C HIS A 164 23.71 -21.10 2.74
N GLY A 165 24.53 -22.05 3.15
CA GLY A 165 25.48 -21.82 4.20
C GLY A 165 26.31 -20.60 3.82
N VAL A 166 25.87 -19.45 4.27
CA VAL A 166 26.75 -18.32 4.44
C VAL A 166 27.77 -18.89 5.38
N LYS A 167 28.95 -19.25 4.85
CA LYS A 167 30.12 -19.40 5.65
C LYS A 167 30.31 -18.05 6.31
N CYS A 168 29.64 -17.85 7.44
CA CYS A 168 30.05 -16.83 8.35
C CYS A 168 31.45 -17.21 8.77
N THR A 169 32.44 -16.57 8.17
CA THR A 169 33.74 -16.39 8.80
C THR A 169 33.50 -15.40 9.95
N GLY A 170 32.51 -15.70 10.77
CA GLY A 170 32.14 -14.92 11.91
C GLY A 170 33.18 -15.18 12.99
N GLN A 171 33.81 -14.11 13.43
CA GLN A 171 34.37 -14.10 14.77
C GLN A 171 33.29 -14.64 15.71
N ILE A 172 33.63 -15.64 16.49
CA ILE A 172 32.74 -16.13 17.53
C ILE A 172 32.55 -14.96 18.49
N VAL A 173 31.38 -14.40 18.50
CA VAL A 173 30.99 -13.35 19.48
C VAL A 173 31.07 -14.03 20.83
N THR A 174 31.96 -13.58 21.68
CA THR A 174 32.14 -14.12 23.00
C THR A 174 30.92 -13.85 23.88
N ASP A 175 30.70 -14.66 24.91
CA ASP A 175 29.55 -14.46 25.79
C ASP A 175 29.61 -13.11 26.49
N ASP A 176 30.81 -12.59 26.75
CA ASP A 176 31.07 -11.25 27.29
C ASP A 176 30.61 -10.14 26.31
N GLU A 177 30.82 -10.32 25.01
CA GLU A 177 30.32 -9.38 24.02
C GLU A 177 28.79 -9.41 23.91
N LYS A 178 28.17 -10.59 24.01
CA LYS A 178 26.71 -10.72 24.05
C LYS A 178 26.12 -10.06 25.29
N GLU A 179 26.80 -10.17 26.43
CA GLU A 179 26.37 -9.54 27.67
C GLU A 179 26.55 -8.03 27.63
N ARG A 180 27.62 -7.54 27.03
CA ARG A 180 27.85 -6.12 26.78
C ARG A 180 26.78 -5.51 25.88
N TYR A 181 26.38 -6.18 24.81
CA TYR A 181 25.27 -5.74 23.94
C TYR A 181 23.92 -5.80 24.64
N LYS A 182 23.72 -6.66 25.64
CA LYS A 182 22.52 -6.67 26.47
C LYS A 182 22.48 -5.52 27.46
N LEU A 183 23.64 -5.12 27.98
CA LEU A 183 23.77 -4.04 28.96
C LEU A 183 23.76 -2.64 28.33
N GLU A 184 24.16 -2.51 27.06
CA GLU A 184 24.20 -1.22 26.36
C GLU A 184 22.87 -0.80 25.73
N GLY A 185 21.84 -1.60 25.83
CA GLY A 185 20.53 -1.15 25.39
C GLY A 185 19.53 -2.24 25.20
N ASP A 186 18.36 -1.92 25.67
CA ASP A 186 17.13 -2.61 25.32
C ASP A 186 16.80 -2.49 23.82
N PHE A 187 17.82 -2.68 22.98
CA PHE A 187 17.64 -2.63 21.54
C PHE A 187 17.14 -3.97 21.03
N VAL A 188 15.86 -4.19 21.18
CA VAL A 188 15.17 -5.19 20.38
C VAL A 188 14.90 -4.55 19.01
N TRP A 189 15.46 -5.15 17.96
CA TRP A 189 15.27 -4.69 16.58
C TRP A 189 13.79 -4.40 16.30
N GLY A 190 13.46 -3.13 16.13
CA GLY A 190 12.12 -2.70 15.75
C GLY A 190 11.28 -2.04 16.84
N GLN A 191 11.80 -1.85 18.04
CA GLN A 191 11.09 -1.05 19.06
C GLN A 191 11.75 0.33 19.23
N PRO A 192 10.95 1.42 19.37
CA PRO A 192 11.48 2.73 19.71
C PRO A 192 12.09 2.69 21.11
N ARG A 193 13.19 3.42 21.31
CA ARG A 193 13.69 3.71 22.66
C ARG A 193 12.59 4.47 23.42
N GLU A 194 12.25 4.00 24.60
CA GLU A 194 11.57 4.82 25.59
C GLU A 194 12.65 5.71 26.22
N ASP A 195 12.59 7.02 25.93
CA ASP A 195 13.37 8.05 26.61
C ASP A 195 12.74 8.42 27.95
#